data_00625923e2164656f111c048032b7833
#
_entry.id   00625923e2164656f111c048032b7833
#
_cell.length_a   1.000
_cell.length_b   1.000
_cell.length_c   1.000
_cell.angle_alpha   90.00
_cell.angle_beta   90.00
_cell.angle_gamma   90.00
#
_symmetry.space_group_name_H-M   'P 1'
#
loop_
_entity.id
_entity.type
_entity.pdbx_description
1 polymer ?
#
loop_
_entity_poly.entity_id
_entity_poly.type
_entity_poly.pdbx_seq_one_letter_code
_entity_poly.pdbx_strand_id
1 'polypeptide(L)'
;MAHPLDGVGLNCGRARDHLDTLEREFDAFEEDAYRIRHDVERFGREHVYRVKALRKTRPEWGPVIGDCLHNAASALDHLAYQLAILHTGTLPPDLARNTHFPIFGSPREFWDNLQKLRGIGPDQVAPLERLQPYYGRYGCSRSNGATWSAPMARSFCRLSQNSRGDA
;
A
#
# COMPACT_ATOMS: atom_id res chain seq x y z
N MET A 1 -21.59 -12.41 22.20
CA MET A 1 -21.37 -12.87 20.81
C MET A 1 -20.31 -11.96 20.19
N ALA A 2 -19.33 -12.52 19.47
CA ALA A 2 -18.34 -11.73 18.75
C ALA A 2 -19.03 -10.96 17.61
N HIS A 3 -18.58 -9.73 17.35
CA HIS A 3 -19.12 -8.94 16.24
C HIS A 3 -18.63 -9.52 14.88
N PRO A 4 -19.47 -9.57 13.84
CA PRO A 4 -19.06 -10.13 12.53
C PRO A 4 -17.80 -9.51 11.94
N LEU A 5 -17.47 -8.26 12.28
CA LEU A 5 -16.29 -7.56 11.80
C LEU A 5 -15.06 -7.66 12.73
N ASP A 6 -15.14 -8.39 13.85
CA ASP A 6 -13.99 -8.54 14.77
C ASP A 6 -12.77 -9.15 14.05
N GLY A 7 -12.99 -10.14 13.18
CA GLY A 7 -11.93 -10.74 12.37
C GLY A 7 -11.27 -9.76 11.38
N VAL A 8 -12.04 -8.81 10.83
CA VAL A 8 -11.50 -7.74 9.98
C VAL A 8 -10.56 -6.86 10.80
N GLY A 9 -11.02 -6.42 11.99
CA GLY A 9 -10.23 -5.58 12.89
C GLY A 9 -8.93 -6.26 13.32
N LEU A 10 -8.98 -7.55 13.68
CA LEU A 10 -7.80 -8.32 14.07
C LEU A 10 -6.76 -8.42 12.94
N ASN A 11 -7.20 -8.72 11.72
CA ASN A 11 -6.30 -8.82 10.57
C ASN A 11 -5.69 -7.45 10.19
N CYS A 12 -6.48 -6.37 10.24
CA CYS A 12 -5.97 -5.02 10.05
C CYS A 12 -4.94 -4.64 11.10
N GLY A 13 -5.19 -4.98 12.38
CA GLY A 13 -4.25 -4.75 13.47
C GLY A 13 -2.90 -5.45 13.22
N ARG A 14 -2.94 -6.75 12.87
CA ARG A 14 -1.71 -7.50 12.55
C ARG A 14 -0.95 -6.95 11.35
N ALA A 15 -1.67 -6.56 10.28
CA ALA A 15 -1.03 -5.94 9.13
C ALA A 15 -0.31 -4.64 9.52
N ARG A 16 -0.94 -3.83 10.40
CA ARG A 16 -0.34 -2.60 10.92
C ARG A 16 0.90 -2.89 11.76
N ASP A 17 0.85 -3.86 12.68
CA ASP A 17 2.00 -4.24 13.53
C ASP A 17 3.22 -4.65 12.69
N HIS A 18 2.98 -5.39 11.60
CA HIS A 18 4.04 -5.77 10.65
C HIS A 18 4.59 -4.55 9.91
N LEU A 19 3.72 -3.63 9.47
CA LEU A 19 4.14 -2.41 8.79
C LEU A 19 4.98 -1.52 9.72
N ASP A 20 4.51 -1.28 10.95
CA ASP A 20 5.22 -0.47 11.95
C ASP A 20 6.61 -1.09 12.30
N THR A 21 6.71 -2.40 12.26
CA THR A 21 7.98 -3.11 12.45
C THR A 21 8.92 -2.89 11.28
N LEU A 22 8.42 -3.02 10.05
CA LEU A 22 9.19 -2.75 8.84
C LEU A 22 9.66 -1.30 8.76
N GLU A 23 8.81 -0.33 9.09
CA GLU A 23 9.17 1.09 9.08
C GLU A 23 10.33 1.37 10.05
N ARG A 24 10.25 0.88 11.29
CA ARG A 24 11.34 1.05 12.28
C ARG A 24 12.65 0.41 11.84
N GLU A 25 12.57 -0.81 11.29
CA GLU A 25 13.77 -1.51 10.84
C GLU A 25 14.37 -0.88 9.58
N PHE A 26 13.52 -0.33 8.71
CA PHE A 26 13.94 0.35 7.50
C PHE A 26 14.62 1.68 7.83
N ASP A 27 14.03 2.48 8.72
CA ASP A 27 14.62 3.75 9.18
C ASP A 27 16.03 3.51 9.78
N ALA A 28 16.16 2.50 10.66
CA ALA A 28 17.46 2.13 11.25
C ALA A 28 18.46 1.59 10.19
N PHE A 29 17.97 1.00 9.11
CA PHE A 29 18.81 0.53 8.02
C PHE A 29 19.28 1.69 7.14
N GLU A 30 18.42 2.66 6.83
CA GLU A 30 18.73 3.78 5.93
C GLU A 30 19.88 4.65 6.45
N GLU A 31 20.05 4.78 7.77
CA GLU A 31 21.07 5.67 8.37
C GLU A 31 22.49 5.43 7.83
N ASP A 32 22.82 4.20 7.48
CA ASP A 32 24.14 3.84 6.98
C ASP A 32 24.14 2.81 5.82
N ALA A 33 22.97 2.60 5.21
CA ALA A 33 22.80 1.62 4.13
C ALA A 33 23.47 2.03 2.81
N TYR A 34 23.58 3.32 2.57
CA TYR A 34 24.16 3.83 1.34
C TYR A 34 24.87 5.17 1.56
N ARG A 35 25.78 5.47 0.67
CA ARG A 35 26.42 6.79 0.60
C ARG A 35 26.12 7.41 -0.74
N ILE A 36 25.63 8.65 -0.71
CA ILE A 36 25.43 9.45 -1.90
C ILE A 36 26.63 10.39 -2.07
N ARG A 37 27.23 10.37 -3.24
CA ARG A 37 28.23 11.33 -3.67
C ARG A 37 27.63 12.17 -4.80
N HIS A 38 27.73 13.48 -4.66
CA HIS A 38 27.33 14.43 -5.67
C HIS A 38 28.59 14.99 -6.33
N ASP A 39 28.72 14.83 -7.63
CA ASP A 39 29.79 15.36 -8.45
C ASP A 39 29.19 16.34 -9.48
N VAL A 40 29.91 17.40 -9.77
CA VAL A 40 29.52 18.37 -10.80
C VAL A 40 30.50 18.21 -11.97
N GLU A 41 29.98 17.78 -13.10
CA GLU A 41 30.75 17.49 -14.30
C GLU A 41 30.47 18.53 -15.40
N ARG A 42 31.27 18.50 -16.48
CA ARG A 42 31.09 19.35 -17.66
C ARG A 42 30.98 20.85 -17.33
N PHE A 43 31.95 21.36 -16.60
CA PHE A 43 32.02 22.80 -16.25
C PHE A 43 30.75 23.33 -15.52
N GLY A 44 30.21 22.58 -14.60
CA GLY A 44 29.08 23.00 -13.80
C GLY A 44 27.72 22.79 -14.44
N ARG A 45 27.66 22.10 -15.60
CA ARG A 45 26.38 21.92 -16.34
C ARG A 45 25.67 20.60 -16.04
N GLU A 46 26.38 19.62 -15.45
CA GLU A 46 25.84 18.29 -15.19
C GLU A 46 26.06 17.91 -13.73
N HIS A 47 24.96 17.64 -13.02
CA HIS A 47 24.98 17.18 -11.64
C HIS A 47 24.81 15.66 -11.62
N VAL A 48 25.84 14.93 -11.21
CA VAL A 48 25.85 13.46 -11.18
C VAL A 48 25.79 12.98 -9.73
N TYR A 49 24.73 12.24 -9.40
CA TYR A 49 24.58 11.61 -8.10
C TYR A 49 24.94 10.13 -8.20
N ARG A 50 26.00 9.73 -7.49
CA ARG A 50 26.45 8.33 -7.42
C ARG A 50 26.04 7.74 -6.08
N VAL A 51 25.23 6.69 -6.11
CA VAL A 51 24.81 5.96 -4.93
C VAL A 51 25.66 4.71 -4.78
N LYS A 52 26.30 4.56 -3.63
CA LYS A 52 27.03 3.35 -3.24
C LYS A 52 26.28 2.66 -2.13
N ALA A 53 25.78 1.45 -2.38
CA ALA A 53 25.22 0.61 -1.35
C ALA A 53 26.35 0.13 -0.40
N LEU A 54 26.19 0.33 0.89
CA LEU A 54 27.14 -0.07 1.95
C LEU A 54 26.68 -1.35 2.63
N ARG A 55 25.37 -1.61 2.68
CA ARG A 55 24.76 -2.79 3.28
C ARG A 55 23.87 -3.51 2.27
N LYS A 56 23.71 -4.81 2.45
CA LYS A 56 22.72 -5.61 1.75
C LYS A 56 21.39 -5.52 2.47
N THR A 57 20.29 -5.56 1.74
CA THR A 57 18.95 -5.68 2.31
C THR A 57 18.82 -6.93 3.17
N ARG A 58 18.04 -6.85 4.21
CA ARG A 58 17.82 -7.98 5.13
C ARG A 58 16.83 -8.96 4.51
N PRO A 59 17.21 -10.26 4.34
CA PRO A 59 16.31 -11.25 3.76
C PRO A 59 15.07 -11.50 4.62
N GLU A 60 15.13 -11.21 5.92
CA GLU A 60 14.03 -11.37 6.88
C GLU A 60 12.85 -10.43 6.59
N TRP A 61 13.06 -9.35 5.86
CA TRP A 61 11.98 -8.43 5.49
C TRP A 61 10.98 -9.06 4.50
N GLY A 62 11.43 -10.00 3.67
CA GLY A 62 10.55 -10.69 2.72
C GLY A 62 9.35 -11.36 3.39
N PRO A 63 9.56 -12.25 4.37
CA PRO A 63 8.47 -12.87 5.14
C PRO A 63 7.59 -11.84 5.84
N VAL A 64 8.14 -10.81 6.50
CA VAL A 64 7.34 -9.79 7.21
C VAL A 64 6.47 -9.00 6.25
N ILE A 65 6.98 -8.64 5.06
CA ILE A 65 6.18 -8.00 4.00
C ILE A 65 5.06 -8.96 3.54
N GLY A 66 5.38 -10.23 3.35
CA GLY A 66 4.41 -11.26 2.99
C GLY A 66 3.28 -11.36 4.00
N ASP A 67 3.60 -11.41 5.30
CA ASP A 67 2.63 -11.47 6.39
C ASP A 67 1.77 -10.21 6.46
N CYS A 68 2.36 -9.03 6.28
CA CYS A 68 1.64 -7.77 6.21
C CYS A 68 0.59 -7.78 5.09
N LEU A 69 1.00 -8.14 3.87
CA LEU A 69 0.12 -8.19 2.71
C LEU A 69 -0.95 -9.26 2.86
N HIS A 70 -0.61 -10.45 3.40
CA HIS A 70 -1.56 -11.53 3.63
C HIS A 70 -2.65 -11.10 4.62
N ASN A 71 -2.29 -10.51 5.75
CA ASN A 71 -3.25 -10.04 6.75
C ASN A 71 -4.14 -8.92 6.19
N ALA A 72 -3.57 -7.98 5.41
CA ALA A 72 -4.34 -6.92 4.76
C ALA A 72 -5.35 -7.49 3.74
N ALA A 73 -4.92 -8.42 2.87
CA ALA A 73 -5.80 -9.07 1.91
C ALA A 73 -6.91 -9.88 2.61
N SER A 74 -6.56 -10.65 3.66
CA SER A 74 -7.52 -11.41 4.46
C SER A 74 -8.56 -10.52 5.14
N ALA A 75 -8.17 -9.33 5.61
CA ALA A 75 -9.11 -8.36 6.16
C ALA A 75 -10.13 -7.89 5.12
N LEU A 76 -9.67 -7.58 3.90
CA LEU A 76 -10.53 -7.15 2.80
C LEU A 76 -11.46 -8.26 2.33
N ASP A 77 -10.96 -9.48 2.20
CA ASP A 77 -11.80 -10.64 1.81
C ASP A 77 -12.86 -10.95 2.87
N HIS A 78 -12.48 -10.87 4.15
CA HIS A 78 -13.42 -11.05 5.24
C HIS A 78 -14.49 -9.94 5.25
N LEU A 79 -14.12 -8.70 4.98
CA LEU A 79 -15.08 -7.60 4.82
C LEU A 79 -16.06 -7.88 3.68
N ALA A 80 -15.57 -8.25 2.49
CA ALA A 80 -16.42 -8.58 1.35
C ALA A 80 -17.40 -9.72 1.67
N TYR A 81 -16.92 -10.76 2.36
CA TYR A 81 -17.73 -11.89 2.82
C TYR A 81 -18.85 -11.45 3.78
N GLN A 82 -18.53 -10.61 4.77
CA GLN A 82 -19.53 -10.11 5.73
C GLN A 82 -20.56 -9.19 5.06
N LEU A 83 -20.15 -8.36 4.11
CA LEU A 83 -21.08 -7.53 3.32
C LEU A 83 -22.04 -8.39 2.48
N ALA A 84 -21.55 -9.48 1.89
CA ALA A 84 -22.38 -10.39 1.15
C ALA A 84 -23.40 -11.13 2.06
N ILE A 85 -22.99 -11.58 3.26
CA ILE A 85 -23.92 -12.14 4.26
C ILE A 85 -24.95 -11.11 4.69
N LEU A 86 -24.54 -9.88 4.94
CA LEU A 86 -25.46 -8.81 5.37
C LEU A 86 -26.58 -8.59 4.35
N HIS A 87 -26.28 -8.71 3.07
CA HIS A 87 -27.25 -8.52 1.99
C HIS A 87 -28.11 -9.76 1.72
N THR A 88 -27.50 -10.96 1.72
CA THR A 88 -28.17 -12.21 1.31
C THR A 88 -28.72 -13.02 2.47
N GLY A 89 -28.32 -12.71 3.71
CA GLY A 89 -28.60 -13.51 4.91
C GLY A 89 -27.74 -14.77 5.03
N THR A 90 -27.60 -15.52 3.96
CA THR A 90 -26.75 -16.72 3.89
C THR A 90 -26.07 -16.78 2.52
N LEU A 91 -24.79 -17.21 2.49
CA LEU A 91 -24.07 -17.39 1.24
C LEU A 91 -24.14 -18.84 0.77
N PRO A 92 -24.63 -19.09 -0.44
CA PRO A 92 -24.47 -20.38 -1.08
C PRO A 92 -22.99 -20.79 -1.18
N PRO A 93 -22.65 -22.11 -1.11
CA PRO A 93 -21.26 -22.56 -1.07
C PRO A 93 -20.37 -22.11 -2.24
N ASP A 94 -20.95 -21.95 -3.42
CA ASP A 94 -20.28 -21.45 -4.62
C ASP A 94 -19.94 -19.95 -4.51
N LEU A 95 -20.83 -19.13 -3.96
CA LEU A 95 -20.55 -17.72 -3.69
C LEU A 95 -19.54 -17.58 -2.56
N ALA A 96 -19.69 -18.35 -1.47
CA ALA A 96 -18.78 -18.30 -0.32
C ALA A 96 -17.31 -18.56 -0.70
N ARG A 97 -17.07 -19.48 -1.64
CA ARG A 97 -15.72 -19.82 -2.12
C ARG A 97 -15.11 -18.76 -3.03
N ASN A 98 -15.93 -17.96 -3.70
CA ASN A 98 -15.52 -17.00 -4.72
C ASN A 98 -15.70 -15.53 -4.27
N THR A 99 -16.08 -15.31 -3.00
CA THR A 99 -16.24 -13.96 -2.47
C THR A 99 -14.88 -13.45 -1.99
N HIS A 100 -14.28 -12.60 -2.80
CA HIS A 100 -13.04 -11.90 -2.51
C HIS A 100 -13.24 -10.41 -2.73
N PHE A 101 -12.48 -9.60 -2.01
CA PHE A 101 -12.47 -8.16 -2.25
C PHE A 101 -11.78 -7.86 -3.58
N PRO A 102 -12.51 -7.34 -4.58
CA PRO A 102 -11.90 -7.07 -5.88
C PRO A 102 -11.09 -5.77 -5.81
N ILE A 103 -9.83 -5.83 -6.27
CA ILE A 103 -8.94 -4.67 -6.40
C ILE A 103 -8.76 -4.38 -7.88
N PHE A 104 -9.03 -3.13 -8.28
CA PHE A 104 -8.95 -2.68 -9.66
C PHE A 104 -8.00 -1.48 -9.79
N GLY A 105 -7.42 -1.31 -10.98
CA GLY A 105 -6.49 -0.22 -11.28
C GLY A 105 -7.17 1.05 -11.78
N SER A 106 -8.47 0.99 -12.16
CA SER A 106 -9.20 2.13 -12.70
C SER A 106 -10.71 2.04 -12.44
N PRO A 107 -11.42 3.19 -12.44
CA PRO A 107 -12.89 3.22 -12.34
C PRO A 107 -13.57 2.38 -13.43
N ARG A 108 -13.05 2.41 -14.64
CA ARG A 108 -13.59 1.64 -15.76
C ARG A 108 -13.55 0.14 -15.48
N GLU A 109 -12.40 -0.38 -15.03
CA GLU A 109 -12.27 -1.79 -14.67
C GLU A 109 -13.23 -2.19 -13.55
N PHE A 110 -13.43 -1.32 -12.55
CA PHE A 110 -14.38 -1.57 -11.47
C PHE A 110 -15.80 -1.75 -12.02
N TRP A 111 -16.28 -0.80 -12.80
CA TRP A 111 -17.63 -0.81 -13.33
C TRP A 111 -17.87 -1.89 -14.40
N ASP A 112 -16.87 -2.22 -15.21
CA ASP A 112 -16.93 -3.30 -16.19
C ASP A 112 -16.92 -4.70 -15.53
N ASN A 113 -16.57 -4.81 -14.23
CA ASN A 113 -16.42 -6.08 -13.51
C ASN A 113 -17.35 -6.21 -12.28
N LEU A 114 -18.50 -5.57 -12.27
CA LEU A 114 -19.46 -5.65 -11.16
C LEU A 114 -19.93 -7.08 -10.84
N GLN A 115 -19.84 -8.01 -11.79
CA GLN A 115 -20.12 -9.43 -11.54
C GLN A 115 -19.22 -10.07 -10.48
N LYS A 116 -18.06 -9.49 -10.16
CA LYS A 116 -17.18 -9.93 -9.07
C LYS A 116 -17.70 -9.53 -7.69
N LEU A 117 -18.68 -8.61 -7.63
CA LEU A 117 -19.36 -8.17 -6.41
C LEU A 117 -20.67 -8.94 -6.16
N ARG A 118 -20.83 -10.13 -6.72
CA ARG A 118 -22.02 -10.96 -6.51
C ARG A 118 -22.27 -11.19 -5.02
N GLY A 119 -23.53 -10.99 -4.60
CA GLY A 119 -23.93 -11.14 -3.20
C GLY A 119 -23.78 -9.85 -2.38
N ILE A 120 -23.07 -8.85 -2.86
CA ILE A 120 -22.96 -7.55 -2.19
C ILE A 120 -24.13 -6.66 -2.62
N GLY A 121 -24.75 -5.98 -1.65
CA GLY A 121 -25.90 -5.12 -1.91
C GLY A 121 -25.54 -3.88 -2.75
N PRO A 122 -26.46 -3.40 -3.60
CA PRO A 122 -26.20 -2.27 -4.49
C PRO A 122 -25.76 -1.00 -3.73
N ASP A 123 -26.30 -0.78 -2.53
CA ASP A 123 -25.97 0.38 -1.69
C ASP A 123 -24.51 0.34 -1.17
N GLN A 124 -23.88 -0.82 -1.21
CA GLN A 124 -22.51 -1.05 -0.74
C GLN A 124 -21.48 -0.92 -1.86
N VAL A 125 -21.90 -0.91 -3.13
CA VAL A 125 -21.01 -0.86 -4.30
C VAL A 125 -20.23 0.45 -4.35
N ALA A 126 -20.90 1.59 -4.17
CA ALA A 126 -20.23 2.90 -4.21
C ALA A 126 -19.24 3.12 -3.03
N PRO A 127 -19.54 2.72 -1.78
CA PRO A 127 -18.55 2.67 -0.71
C PRO A 127 -17.32 1.80 -1.04
N LEU A 128 -17.52 0.61 -1.63
CA LEU A 128 -16.43 -0.29 -2.03
C LEU A 128 -15.57 0.29 -3.15
N GLU A 129 -16.18 1.00 -4.09
CA GLU A 129 -15.44 1.72 -5.11
C GLU A 129 -14.51 2.77 -4.50
N ARG A 130 -14.96 3.52 -3.48
CA ARG A 130 -14.13 4.52 -2.79
C ARG A 130 -12.91 3.94 -2.06
N LEU A 131 -12.93 2.64 -1.76
CA LEU A 131 -11.79 1.93 -1.18
C LEU A 131 -10.78 1.47 -2.23
N GLN A 132 -11.04 1.67 -3.52
CA GLN A 132 -10.13 1.26 -4.57
C GLN A 132 -8.86 2.13 -4.61
N PRO A 133 -7.70 1.56 -5.00
CA PRO A 133 -6.41 2.26 -4.99
C PRO A 133 -6.39 3.57 -5.78
N TYR A 134 -7.18 3.69 -6.83
CA TYR A 134 -7.24 4.88 -7.68
C TYR A 134 -7.94 6.08 -7.01
N TYR A 135 -8.68 5.88 -5.91
CA TYR A 135 -9.22 6.97 -5.07
C TYR A 135 -8.24 7.40 -3.97
N GLY A 136 -7.29 6.55 -3.61
CA GLY A 136 -6.30 6.87 -2.59
C GLY A 136 -5.28 7.90 -3.06
N ARG A 137 -4.76 8.71 -2.14
CA ARG A 137 -3.63 9.62 -2.38
C ARG A 137 -2.35 8.91 -2.84
N TYR A 138 -2.35 7.58 -2.85
CA TYR A 138 -1.25 6.70 -3.26
C TYR A 138 -1.44 6.13 -4.67
N GLY A 139 -2.53 6.50 -5.35
CA GLY A 139 -2.69 6.19 -6.77
C GLY A 139 -1.54 6.83 -7.53
N CYS A 140 -0.68 6.02 -8.12
CA CYS A 140 0.36 6.47 -9.05
C CYS A 140 -0.34 7.03 -10.29
N SER A 141 -0.93 8.22 -10.15
CA SER A 141 -1.46 8.97 -11.28
C SER A 141 -0.28 9.36 -12.16
N ARG A 142 -0.16 8.74 -13.31
CA ARG A 142 0.75 9.14 -14.39
C ARG A 142 0.33 10.46 -15.02
N SER A 143 -0.27 11.37 -14.28
CA SER A 143 -0.64 12.70 -14.77
C SER A 143 -0.19 13.77 -13.80
N ASN A 144 0.85 14.49 -14.21
CA ASN A 144 1.19 15.85 -13.79
C ASN A 144 1.51 16.10 -12.31
N GLY A 145 2.80 16.04 -11.97
CA GLY A 145 3.35 16.85 -10.87
C GLY A 145 2.96 16.43 -9.44
N ALA A 146 2.68 15.16 -9.19
CA ALA A 146 2.32 14.69 -7.87
C ALA A 146 3.53 14.62 -6.94
N THR A 147 3.53 15.46 -5.92
CA THR A 147 4.41 15.36 -4.76
C THR A 147 4.15 14.06 -4.01
N TRP A 148 5.16 13.21 -3.93
CA TRP A 148 5.17 12.00 -3.10
C TRP A 148 5.08 12.39 -1.62
N SER A 149 3.99 12.07 -0.95
CA SER A 149 3.85 12.21 0.50
C SER A 149 3.70 10.85 1.18
N ALA A 150 4.64 9.94 0.88
CA ALA A 150 4.86 8.75 1.70
C ALA A 150 5.99 9.02 2.71
N PRO A 151 6.08 8.32 3.84
CA PRO A 151 7.20 8.45 4.79
C PRO A 151 8.57 8.33 4.10
N MET A 152 8.72 7.48 3.10
CA MET A 152 9.93 7.38 2.25
C MET A 152 10.26 8.67 1.49
N ALA A 153 9.28 9.52 1.18
CA ALA A 153 9.53 10.80 0.52
C ALA A 153 10.15 11.84 1.47
N ARG A 154 10.05 11.66 2.78
CA ARG A 154 10.69 12.57 3.75
C ARG A 154 12.21 12.47 3.72
N SER A 155 12.75 11.27 3.53
CA SER A 155 14.20 11.06 3.40
C SER A 155 14.74 11.70 2.12
N PHE A 156 14.00 11.60 1.01
CA PHE A 156 14.37 12.25 -0.24
C PHE A 156 14.26 13.79 -0.20
N CYS A 157 13.26 14.34 0.49
CA CYS A 157 13.11 15.79 0.69
C CYS A 157 14.20 16.37 1.60
N ARG A 158 14.69 15.62 2.59
CA ARG A 158 15.80 16.07 3.44
C ARG A 158 17.10 16.26 2.65
N LEU A 159 17.33 15.40 1.66
CA LEU A 159 18.51 15.49 0.78
C LEU A 159 18.49 16.75 -0.11
N SER A 160 17.29 17.21 -0.52
CA SER A 160 17.17 18.42 -1.36
C SER A 160 17.29 19.73 -0.58
N GLN A 161 17.11 19.72 0.74
CA GLN A 161 17.20 20.92 1.57
C GLN A 161 18.64 21.18 2.07
N ASN A 162 19.46 20.13 2.19
CA ASN A 162 20.88 20.30 2.59
C ASN A 162 21.78 20.82 1.46
N SER A 163 21.31 20.87 0.21
CA SER A 163 22.07 21.40 -0.91
C SER A 163 21.90 22.91 -1.14
N ARG A 164 21.15 23.63 -0.27
CA ARG A 164 20.93 25.08 -0.37
C ARG A 164 21.62 25.90 0.73
N GLY A 165 22.50 25.30 1.49
CA GLY A 165 23.09 25.92 2.68
C GLY A 165 24.56 26.27 2.63
N ASP A 166 25.26 26.16 1.47
CA ASP A 166 26.64 26.61 1.34
C ASP A 166 26.82 27.33 -0.02
N ALA A 167 26.62 28.61 0.02
CA ALA A 167 27.08 29.57 -0.96
C ALA A 167 27.61 30.81 -0.23
#